data_ec41565159d576442cb4571083624c22
#
_entry.id   ec41565159d576442cb4571083624c22
#
_cell.length_a   1.000
_cell.length_b   1.000
_cell.length_c   1.000
_cell.angle_alpha   90.00
_cell.angle_beta   90.00
_cell.angle_gamma   90.00
#
_symmetry.space_group_name_H-M   'P 1'
#
loop_
_entity.id
_entity.type
_entity.pdbx_description
1 polymer ?
#
loop_
_entity_poly.entity_id
_entity_poly.type
_entity_poly.pdbx_seq_one_letter_code
_entity_poly.pdbx_strand_id
1 'polypeptide(L)'
;MRGSTGAALLALAGVGVVAAVGYAVLTDRPSFFSAERCVAAVDDHEVEVDLEQAENAALITAIAVRRGWPGGGGSIALATAYQESKLANIDYGDRDSLGLFQQRPSQGWGSAEQVLDPVYATNAFYDALVEVDGYETMEITD
;
A
#
# COMPACT_ATOMS: atom_id res chain seq x y z
N MET A 1 60.96 -6.31 40.43
CA MET A 1 60.01 -7.09 39.63
C MET A 1 58.61 -6.50 39.83
N ARG A 2 58.28 -5.53 39.04
CA ARG A 2 56.94 -4.89 38.99
C ARG A 2 56.61 -4.73 37.51
N GLY A 3 55.68 -5.46 37.04
CA GLY A 3 55.21 -5.23 35.69
C GLY A 3 54.32 -6.36 35.26
N SER A 4 53.22 -6.07 34.70
CA SER A 4 52.43 -6.98 33.83
C SER A 4 51.00 -7.36 34.22
N THR A 5 50.47 -6.87 35.34
CA THR A 5 49.03 -7.16 35.63
C THR A 5 48.03 -6.11 35.07
N GLY A 6 48.51 -4.90 34.69
CA GLY A 6 47.64 -3.84 34.19
C GLY A 6 47.24 -4.00 32.71
N ALA A 7 48.12 -4.56 31.88
CA ALA A 7 47.85 -4.64 30.44
C ALA A 7 46.81 -5.76 30.08
N ALA A 8 46.80 -6.85 30.87
CA ALA A 8 45.84 -7.93 30.65
C ALA A 8 44.39 -7.55 31.02
N LEU A 9 44.22 -6.74 32.06
CA LEU A 9 42.89 -6.27 32.48
C LEU A 9 42.28 -5.27 31.50
N LEU A 10 43.10 -4.40 30.88
CA LEU A 10 42.63 -3.49 29.85
C LEU A 10 42.25 -4.17 28.55
N ALA A 11 42.96 -5.24 28.16
CA ALA A 11 42.65 -6.01 26.98
C ALA A 11 41.33 -6.80 27.14
N LEU A 12 41.05 -7.37 28.33
CA LEU A 12 39.80 -8.06 28.63
C LEU A 12 38.58 -7.11 28.69
N ALA A 13 38.77 -5.89 29.20
CA ALA A 13 37.71 -4.88 29.21
C ALA A 13 37.39 -4.40 27.79
N GLY A 14 38.39 -4.24 26.91
CA GLY A 14 38.18 -3.86 25.51
C GLY A 14 37.41 -4.92 24.70
N VAL A 15 37.72 -6.19 24.88
CA VAL A 15 37.01 -7.28 24.20
C VAL A 15 35.56 -7.39 24.68
N GLY A 16 35.30 -7.17 25.98
CA GLY A 16 33.96 -7.17 26.56
C GLY A 16 33.08 -6.04 25.99
N VAL A 17 33.63 -4.83 25.83
CA VAL A 17 32.89 -3.70 25.28
C VAL A 17 32.58 -3.88 23.79
N VAL A 18 33.54 -4.38 23.01
CA VAL A 18 33.32 -4.66 21.58
C VAL A 18 32.27 -5.78 21.40
N ALA A 19 32.31 -6.83 22.23
CA ALA A 19 31.35 -7.89 22.20
C ALA A 19 29.93 -7.39 22.62
N ALA A 20 29.83 -6.55 23.63
CA ALA A 20 28.55 -5.99 24.08
C ALA A 20 27.95 -5.02 23.05
N VAL A 21 28.75 -4.16 22.42
CA VAL A 21 28.30 -3.27 21.33
C VAL A 21 27.91 -4.08 20.09
N GLY A 22 28.74 -5.08 19.72
CA GLY A 22 28.42 -5.99 18.61
C GLY A 22 27.11 -6.76 18.83
N TYR A 23 26.86 -7.24 20.05
CA TYR A 23 25.63 -7.93 20.43
C TYR A 23 24.43 -6.98 20.39
N ALA A 24 24.55 -5.75 20.89
CA ALA A 24 23.48 -4.74 20.83
C ALA A 24 23.14 -4.35 19.38
N VAL A 25 24.13 -4.19 18.50
CA VAL A 25 23.91 -3.93 17.07
C VAL A 25 23.27 -5.10 16.37
N LEU A 26 23.52 -6.34 16.81
CA LEU A 26 22.91 -7.55 16.24
C LEU A 26 21.51 -7.84 16.78
N THR A 27 21.20 -7.39 18.01
CA THR A 27 19.89 -7.57 18.64
C THR A 27 18.94 -6.41 18.40
N ASP A 28 19.45 -5.17 18.31
CA ASP A 28 18.74 -4.01 17.79
C ASP A 28 18.85 -4.03 16.24
N ARG A 29 18.28 -5.02 15.65
CA ARG A 29 17.98 -4.91 14.22
C ARG A 29 16.92 -3.81 14.11
N PRO A 30 17.23 -2.62 13.57
CA PRO A 30 16.20 -1.77 13.07
C PRO A 30 15.44 -2.67 12.08
N SER A 31 14.13 -2.77 12.26
CA SER A 31 13.27 -3.51 11.35
C SER A 31 13.28 -2.80 10.01
N PHE A 32 14.35 -3.00 9.22
CA PHE A 32 14.42 -2.55 7.81
C PHE A 32 13.33 -3.21 6.95
N PHE A 33 12.59 -4.14 7.55
CA PHE A 33 11.40 -4.79 7.01
C PHE A 33 10.14 -4.44 7.81
N SER A 34 10.08 -3.28 8.47
CA SER A 34 8.79 -2.73 8.85
C SER A 34 8.06 -2.51 7.54
N ALA A 35 6.96 -3.23 7.31
CA ALA A 35 6.08 -2.92 6.20
C ALA A 35 5.81 -1.41 6.29
N GLU A 36 6.27 -0.66 5.29
CA GLU A 36 6.06 0.78 5.24
C GLU A 36 4.55 0.99 5.23
N ARG A 37 4.05 1.64 6.26
CA ARG A 37 2.64 1.95 6.41
C ARG A 37 2.45 3.43 6.22
N CYS A 38 1.44 3.76 5.45
CA CYS A 38 0.98 5.13 5.28
C CYS A 38 -0.24 5.34 6.16
N VAL A 39 -0.34 6.49 6.82
CA VAL A 39 -1.53 6.88 7.57
C VAL A 39 -2.21 7.99 6.79
N ALA A 40 -3.44 7.75 6.39
CA ALA A 40 -4.31 8.78 5.85
C ALA A 40 -5.24 9.25 6.97
N ALA A 41 -5.20 10.56 7.28
CA ALA A 41 -6.02 11.16 8.31
C ALA A 41 -6.94 12.24 7.71
N VAL A 42 -8.22 12.16 8.03
CA VAL A 42 -9.22 13.20 7.67
C VAL A 42 -10.09 13.42 8.90
N ASP A 43 -10.08 14.63 9.44
CA ASP A 43 -10.72 15.00 10.69
C ASP A 43 -10.32 14.05 11.83
N ASP A 44 -11.27 13.32 12.42
CA ASP A 44 -11.02 12.36 13.52
C ASP A 44 -10.83 10.91 13.04
N HIS A 45 -10.75 10.70 11.71
CA HIS A 45 -10.64 9.36 11.12
C HIS A 45 -9.23 9.14 10.60
N GLU A 46 -8.61 8.07 11.06
CA GLU A 46 -7.31 7.60 10.58
C GLU A 46 -7.46 6.20 9.97
N VAL A 47 -6.87 6.02 8.78
CA VAL A 47 -6.80 4.73 8.11
C VAL A 47 -5.33 4.40 7.85
N GLU A 48 -4.88 3.27 8.35
CA GLU A 48 -3.57 2.71 7.99
C GLU A 48 -3.71 1.90 6.69
N VAL A 49 -2.85 2.20 5.74
CA VAL A 49 -2.72 1.47 4.48
C VAL A 49 -1.27 1.06 4.28
N ASP A 50 -1.03 -0.08 3.66
CA ASP A 50 0.30 -0.46 3.24
C ASP A 50 0.75 0.32 1.99
N LEU A 51 1.99 0.11 1.55
CA LEU A 51 2.55 0.84 0.43
C LEU A 51 1.81 0.54 -0.87
N GLU A 52 1.45 -0.71 -1.14
CA GLU A 52 0.69 -1.11 -2.35
C GLU A 52 -0.68 -0.42 -2.38
N GLN A 53 -1.40 -0.45 -1.26
CA GLN A 53 -2.69 0.21 -1.13
C GLN A 53 -2.59 1.73 -1.35
N ALA A 54 -1.55 2.36 -0.79
CA ALA A 54 -1.30 3.79 -0.96
C ALA A 54 -0.96 4.15 -2.42
N GLU A 55 -0.13 3.34 -3.08
CA GLU A 55 0.22 3.53 -4.50
C GLU A 55 -1.01 3.38 -5.39
N ASN A 56 -1.82 2.37 -5.16
CA ASN A 56 -3.06 2.14 -5.92
C ASN A 56 -4.08 3.27 -5.69
N ALA A 57 -4.23 3.75 -4.46
CA ALA A 57 -5.10 4.90 -4.17
C ALA A 57 -4.61 6.17 -4.87
N ALA A 58 -3.30 6.43 -4.86
CA ALA A 58 -2.70 7.56 -5.56
C ALA A 58 -2.89 7.44 -7.09
N LEU A 59 -2.74 6.25 -7.66
CA LEU A 59 -2.97 6.00 -9.08
C LEU A 59 -4.43 6.29 -9.49
N ILE A 60 -5.39 5.74 -8.76
CA ILE A 60 -6.83 5.96 -9.00
C ILE A 60 -7.13 7.46 -8.97
N THR A 61 -6.65 8.16 -7.95
CA THR A 61 -6.84 9.61 -7.79
C THR A 61 -6.19 10.41 -8.93
N ALA A 62 -4.95 10.07 -9.31
CA ALA A 62 -4.24 10.75 -10.38
C ALA A 62 -4.95 10.60 -11.74
N ILE A 63 -5.55 9.45 -12.02
CA ILE A 63 -6.33 9.23 -13.23
C ILE A 63 -7.60 10.07 -13.22
N ALA A 64 -8.32 10.16 -12.08
CA ALA A 64 -9.49 11.03 -11.94
C ALA A 64 -9.14 12.50 -12.22
N VAL A 65 -8.06 13.00 -11.61
CA VAL A 65 -7.57 14.38 -11.81
C VAL A 65 -7.22 14.64 -13.28
N ARG A 66 -6.51 13.72 -13.93
CA ARG A 66 -6.17 13.83 -15.35
C ARG A 66 -7.39 13.85 -16.28
N ARG A 67 -8.47 13.18 -15.90
CA ARG A 67 -9.75 13.18 -16.62
C ARG A 67 -10.56 14.47 -16.36
N GLY A 68 -10.08 15.35 -15.48
CA GLY A 68 -10.79 16.58 -15.09
C GLY A 68 -12.05 16.34 -14.28
N TRP A 69 -12.11 15.21 -13.57
CA TRP A 69 -13.28 14.82 -12.80
C TRP A 69 -13.32 15.54 -11.46
N PRO A 70 -14.49 16.04 -11.05
CA PRO A 70 -14.67 16.56 -9.70
C PRO A 70 -14.48 15.43 -8.67
N GLY A 71 -14.16 15.81 -7.42
CA GLY A 71 -13.78 14.89 -6.35
C GLY A 71 -14.69 13.66 -6.14
N GLY A 72 -16.01 13.79 -6.47
CA GLY A 72 -16.97 12.70 -6.32
C GLY A 72 -16.61 11.42 -7.11
N GLY A 73 -16.23 11.53 -8.37
CA GLY A 73 -15.86 10.36 -9.18
C GLY A 73 -14.63 9.62 -8.66
N GLY A 74 -13.62 10.36 -8.19
CA GLY A 74 -12.45 9.77 -7.55
C GLY A 74 -12.78 9.05 -6.25
N SER A 75 -13.66 9.63 -5.43
CA SER A 75 -14.09 9.03 -4.17
C SER A 75 -14.89 7.74 -4.40
N ILE A 76 -15.78 7.71 -5.41
CA ILE A 76 -16.53 6.50 -5.78
C ILE A 76 -15.57 5.39 -6.20
N ALA A 77 -14.58 5.69 -7.03
CA ALA A 77 -13.59 4.71 -7.48
C ALA A 77 -12.74 4.15 -6.32
N LEU A 78 -12.30 5.02 -5.41
CA LEU A 78 -11.57 4.61 -4.21
C LEU A 78 -12.41 3.72 -3.29
N ALA A 79 -13.66 4.10 -3.03
CA ALA A 79 -14.57 3.32 -2.21
C ALA A 79 -14.85 1.95 -2.84
N THR A 80 -15.07 1.91 -4.16
CA THR A 80 -15.28 0.65 -4.89
C THR A 80 -14.04 -0.23 -4.83
N ALA A 81 -12.85 0.27 -5.15
CA ALA A 81 -11.62 -0.51 -5.10
C ALA A 81 -11.31 -1.00 -3.67
N TYR A 82 -11.60 -0.19 -2.66
CA TYR A 82 -11.46 -0.61 -1.26
C TYR A 82 -12.45 -1.73 -0.90
N GLN A 83 -13.69 -1.64 -1.35
CA GLN A 83 -14.70 -2.68 -1.10
C GLN A 83 -14.36 -3.99 -1.83
N GLU A 84 -13.92 -3.89 -3.08
CA GLU A 84 -13.67 -5.06 -3.93
C GLU A 84 -12.38 -5.81 -3.59
N SER A 85 -11.30 -5.09 -3.32
CA SER A 85 -9.97 -5.67 -3.15
C SER A 85 -9.17 -5.13 -1.96
N LYS A 86 -9.73 -4.21 -1.19
CA LYS A 86 -8.99 -3.41 -0.19
C LYS A 86 -7.84 -2.61 -0.81
N LEU A 87 -8.01 -2.13 -2.03
CA LEU A 87 -6.99 -1.41 -2.81
C LEU A 87 -5.76 -2.27 -3.17
N ALA A 88 -5.83 -3.59 -3.07
CA ALA A 88 -4.77 -4.50 -3.49
C ALA A 88 -5.05 -5.03 -4.91
N ASN A 89 -4.01 -5.11 -5.74
CA ASN A 89 -4.16 -5.61 -7.11
C ASN A 89 -4.07 -7.14 -7.15
N ILE A 90 -5.13 -7.83 -6.71
CA ILE A 90 -5.16 -9.27 -6.50
C ILE A 90 -5.48 -10.04 -7.80
N ASP A 91 -4.84 -11.19 -7.98
CA ASP A 91 -4.97 -12.08 -9.14
C ASP A 91 -5.99 -13.22 -8.95
N TYR A 92 -6.86 -13.06 -7.97
CA TYR A 92 -7.93 -14.02 -7.63
C TYR A 92 -9.20 -13.26 -7.20
N GLY A 93 -10.35 -13.95 -7.23
CA GLY A 93 -11.64 -13.41 -6.79
C GLY A 93 -12.77 -14.41 -7.01
N ASP A 94 -14.02 -13.94 -6.88
CA ASP A 94 -15.17 -14.77 -7.19
C ASP A 94 -15.24 -15.01 -8.71
N ARG A 95 -15.34 -16.27 -9.09
CA ARG A 95 -15.34 -16.72 -10.49
C ARG A 95 -14.05 -16.31 -11.20
N ASP A 96 -14.14 -15.38 -12.18
CA ASP A 96 -13.05 -14.85 -12.96
C ASP A 96 -12.76 -13.36 -12.65
N SER A 97 -13.14 -12.89 -11.43
CA SER A 97 -12.87 -11.52 -10.98
C SER A 97 -11.40 -11.33 -10.66
N LEU A 98 -10.81 -10.23 -11.11
CA LEU A 98 -9.40 -9.92 -10.98
C LEU A 98 -9.17 -8.42 -10.73
N GLY A 99 -8.03 -8.11 -10.11
CA GLY A 99 -7.49 -6.77 -10.00
C GLY A 99 -8.18 -5.89 -8.95
N LEU A 100 -7.85 -4.61 -9.00
CA LEU A 100 -8.31 -3.59 -8.04
C LEU A 100 -9.83 -3.49 -7.90
N PHE A 101 -10.56 -3.63 -9.01
CA PHE A 101 -12.01 -3.46 -9.08
C PHE A 101 -12.75 -4.78 -9.23
N GLN A 102 -12.07 -5.92 -9.05
CA GLN A 102 -12.64 -7.26 -9.24
C GLN A 102 -13.45 -7.39 -10.54
N GLN A 103 -12.86 -6.83 -11.61
CA GLN A 103 -13.43 -6.84 -12.94
C GLN A 103 -13.35 -8.25 -13.56
N ARG A 104 -14.39 -8.63 -14.29
CA ARG A 104 -14.52 -9.97 -14.84
C ARG A 104 -14.29 -9.99 -16.35
N PRO A 105 -13.23 -10.67 -16.85
CA PRO A 105 -13.01 -10.83 -18.28
C PRO A 105 -14.22 -11.39 -19.01
N SER A 106 -14.90 -12.38 -18.42
CA SER A 106 -16.12 -12.98 -19.01
C SER A 106 -17.30 -12.02 -19.15
N GLN A 107 -17.25 -10.86 -18.49
CA GLN A 107 -18.28 -9.82 -18.54
C GLN A 107 -17.90 -8.63 -19.43
N GLY A 108 -16.81 -8.76 -20.19
CA GLY A 108 -16.39 -7.73 -21.15
C GLY A 108 -15.51 -6.61 -20.61
N TRP A 109 -14.97 -6.74 -19.40
CA TRP A 109 -14.08 -5.75 -18.81
C TRP A 109 -12.68 -5.70 -19.43
N GLY A 110 -12.34 -6.65 -20.27
CA GLY A 110 -11.05 -6.80 -20.91
C GLY A 110 -10.47 -8.21 -20.74
N SER A 111 -9.25 -8.44 -21.20
CA SER A 111 -8.55 -9.70 -20.93
C SER A 111 -8.09 -9.77 -19.46
N ALA A 112 -7.74 -10.96 -18.97
CA ALA A 112 -7.19 -11.14 -17.63
C ALA A 112 -5.94 -10.26 -17.39
N GLU A 113 -5.06 -10.15 -18.39
CA GLU A 113 -3.88 -9.29 -18.32
C GLU A 113 -4.25 -7.81 -18.23
N GLN A 114 -5.28 -7.37 -18.95
CA GLN A 114 -5.74 -5.98 -18.94
C GLN A 114 -6.38 -5.60 -17.61
N VAL A 115 -7.25 -6.42 -17.04
CA VAL A 115 -7.90 -6.10 -15.76
C VAL A 115 -6.95 -6.22 -14.57
N LEU A 116 -5.81 -6.89 -14.73
CA LEU A 116 -4.70 -6.91 -13.77
C LEU A 116 -3.74 -5.73 -13.93
N ASP A 117 -3.83 -4.95 -15.01
CA ASP A 117 -3.11 -3.68 -15.12
C ASP A 117 -3.91 -2.59 -14.38
N PRO A 118 -3.39 -2.02 -13.26
CA PRO A 118 -4.11 -1.03 -12.47
C PRO A 118 -4.51 0.23 -13.25
N VAL A 119 -3.71 0.62 -14.24
CA VAL A 119 -4.01 1.78 -15.09
C VAL A 119 -5.18 1.47 -16.03
N TYR A 120 -5.16 0.31 -16.68
CA TYR A 120 -6.25 -0.13 -17.54
C TYR A 120 -7.55 -0.30 -16.74
N ALA A 121 -7.49 -1.06 -15.64
CA ALA A 121 -8.64 -1.37 -14.79
C ALA A 121 -9.32 -0.10 -14.27
N THR A 122 -8.52 0.88 -13.82
CA THR A 122 -9.04 2.18 -13.34
C THR A 122 -9.69 2.98 -14.48
N ASN A 123 -9.09 3.01 -15.67
CA ASN A 123 -9.69 3.70 -16.81
C ASN A 123 -10.98 3.03 -17.25
N ALA A 124 -11.02 1.69 -17.33
CA ALA A 124 -12.24 0.94 -17.66
C ALA A 124 -13.37 1.17 -16.65
N PHE A 125 -13.02 1.24 -15.34
CA PHE A 125 -13.98 1.61 -14.30
C PHE A 125 -14.57 3.00 -14.54
N TYR A 126 -13.73 4.00 -14.80
CA TYR A 126 -14.19 5.36 -15.06
C TYR A 126 -15.02 5.47 -16.35
N ASP A 127 -14.65 4.72 -17.39
CA ASP A 127 -15.44 4.67 -18.64
C ASP A 127 -16.85 4.11 -18.39
N ALA A 128 -16.98 3.11 -17.52
CA ALA A 128 -18.27 2.59 -17.11
C ALA A 128 -19.05 3.55 -16.18
N LEU A 129 -18.33 4.25 -15.27
CA LEU A 129 -18.97 5.16 -14.31
C LEU A 129 -19.64 6.36 -15.01
N VAL A 130 -19.06 6.88 -16.09
CA VAL A 130 -19.68 8.01 -16.82
C VAL A 130 -21.00 7.66 -17.49
N GLU A 131 -21.26 6.38 -17.73
CA GLU A 131 -22.54 5.90 -18.29
C GLU A 131 -23.66 5.81 -17.21
N VAL A 132 -23.30 6.02 -15.94
CA VAL A 132 -24.26 6.01 -14.83
C VAL A 132 -24.84 7.40 -14.63
N ASP A 133 -26.12 7.58 -14.95
CA ASP A 133 -26.80 8.85 -14.76
C ASP A 133 -26.74 9.33 -13.30
N GLY A 134 -26.24 10.55 -13.08
CA GLY A 134 -26.24 11.20 -11.77
C GLY A 134 -25.12 10.74 -10.83
N TYR A 135 -24.13 9.97 -11.28
CA TYR A 135 -23.01 9.52 -10.43
C TYR A 135 -22.32 10.66 -9.69
N GLU A 136 -22.31 11.87 -10.25
CA GLU A 136 -21.66 13.06 -9.66
C GLU A 136 -22.29 13.50 -8.33
N THR A 137 -23.54 13.14 -8.10
CA THR A 137 -24.32 13.50 -6.91
C THR A 137 -24.68 12.30 -6.04
N MET A 138 -24.17 11.12 -6.37
CA MET A 138 -24.38 9.90 -5.57
C MET A 138 -23.64 10.03 -4.24
N GLU A 139 -24.32 9.67 -3.16
CA GLU A 139 -23.68 9.52 -1.86
C GLU A 139 -22.90 8.20 -1.85
N ILE A 140 -21.68 8.26 -1.29
CA ILE A 140 -20.91 7.05 -0.99
C ILE A 140 -21.48 6.53 0.32
N THR A 141 -22.20 5.41 0.23
CA THR A 141 -22.76 4.74 1.41
C THR A 141 -21.88 3.56 1.78
N ASP A 142 -21.81 3.28 3.09
CA ASP A 142 -21.08 2.14 3.66
C ASP A 142 -21.65 0.78 3.20
#